data_89eb07359b4959be5ea23e46651f71b9
#
_entry.id   89eb07359b4959be5ea23e46651f71b9
#
_cell.length_a   1.000
_cell.length_b   1.000
_cell.length_c   1.000
_cell.angle_alpha   90.00
_cell.angle_beta   90.00
_cell.angle_gamma   90.00
#
_symmetry.space_group_name_H-M   'P 1'
#
loop_
_entity.id
_entity.type
_entity.pdbx_description
1 polymer ?
#
loop_
_entity_poly.entity_id
_entity_poly.type
_entity_poly.pdbx_seq_one_letter_code
_entity_poly.pdbx_strand_id
1 'polypeptide(L)'
;DVHSGFAPRGARVEPGGPAYPFSLVERDRVLAPEVAQLYDQAVSSQWDATRDIPWSRVPALPAPLEAALGQAMTFLAENELAALYVPARFLSRVHPAYVETALFLATQLADEARHIDVFLKRARAGGGAPGVSATTTSRSLLSLLQTEDFTEAGFLLTVLGEGTFLDLLRFIEEHAPDEVTAEIVRRARADEARHVHFGLAHVRHALACDPGLFGRLEAAVRRRAATLAGVTSMPAPLADALTILAARGIDPPSVARGHEAVRELLHTMHEARIRRIVKAGFSVEQAEILSGLHTPNFM
;
A
#
# COMPACT_ATOMS: atom_id res chain seq x y z
N ASP A 1 -14.54 -22.00 17.79
CA ASP A 1 -14.45 -21.95 19.25
C ASP A 1 -13.27 -21.05 19.63
N VAL A 2 -13.54 -19.97 20.34
CA VAL A 2 -12.56 -18.92 20.72
C VAL A 2 -11.43 -19.49 21.62
N HIS A 3 -11.61 -20.69 22.14
CA HIS A 3 -10.70 -21.34 23.07
C HIS A 3 -9.84 -22.46 22.45
N SER A 4 -9.86 -22.64 21.14
CA SER A 4 -9.13 -23.74 20.48
C SER A 4 -7.59 -23.55 20.43
N GLY A 5 -7.06 -22.42 20.89
CA GLY A 5 -5.62 -22.14 20.87
C GLY A 5 -5.05 -22.22 19.47
N PHE A 6 -3.92 -22.92 19.31
CA PHE A 6 -3.31 -23.17 18.01
C PHE A 6 -3.85 -24.44 17.30
N ALA A 7 -4.94 -25.04 17.82
CA ALA A 7 -5.49 -26.24 17.21
C ALA A 7 -5.95 -25.93 15.76
N PRO A 8 -5.53 -26.74 14.78
CA PRO A 8 -6.00 -26.58 13.41
C PRO A 8 -7.51 -26.77 13.33
N ARG A 9 -8.16 -26.12 12.39
CA ARG A 9 -9.60 -26.26 12.16
C ARG A 9 -9.97 -27.73 11.96
N GLY A 10 -10.94 -28.21 12.73
CA GLY A 10 -11.40 -29.63 12.73
C GLY A 10 -10.63 -30.55 13.66
N ALA A 11 -9.58 -30.08 14.32
CA ALA A 11 -8.92 -30.86 15.36
C ALA A 11 -9.79 -30.96 16.63
N ARG A 12 -9.66 -32.06 17.36
CA ARG A 12 -10.25 -32.20 18.68
C ARG A 12 -9.36 -31.50 19.69
N VAL A 13 -9.94 -30.60 20.51
CA VAL A 13 -9.24 -29.84 21.53
C VAL A 13 -9.50 -30.47 22.88
N GLU A 14 -8.44 -30.80 23.65
CA GLU A 14 -8.57 -31.26 25.04
C GLU A 14 -9.04 -30.10 25.94
N PRO A 15 -9.90 -30.36 26.93
CA PRO A 15 -10.31 -29.31 27.87
C PRO A 15 -9.14 -28.89 28.77
N GLY A 16 -9.21 -27.64 29.26
CA GLY A 16 -8.24 -27.13 30.25
C GLY A 16 -6.98 -26.50 29.63
N GLY A 17 -6.96 -26.23 28.32
CA GLY A 17 -5.90 -25.46 27.69
C GLY A 17 -5.81 -24.01 28.21
N PRO A 18 -4.65 -23.33 28.01
CA PRO A 18 -4.47 -21.95 28.45
C PRO A 18 -5.30 -20.98 27.60
N ALA A 19 -5.56 -19.78 28.12
CA ALA A 19 -6.11 -18.68 27.35
C ALA A 19 -5.04 -18.14 26.38
N TYR A 20 -5.45 -17.83 25.14
CA TYR A 20 -4.59 -17.27 24.11
C TYR A 20 -4.91 -15.79 23.83
N PRO A 21 -3.92 -14.98 23.45
CA PRO A 21 -4.09 -13.52 23.28
C PRO A 21 -4.71 -13.11 21.94
N PHE A 22 -5.43 -14.03 21.26
CA PHE A 22 -6.10 -13.68 20.01
C PHE A 22 -7.26 -12.71 20.27
N SER A 23 -7.26 -11.57 19.62
CA SER A 23 -8.29 -10.54 19.78
C SER A 23 -9.14 -10.32 18.51
N LEU A 24 -8.71 -10.84 17.36
CA LEU A 24 -9.48 -10.85 16.13
C LEU A 24 -10.19 -12.20 16.00
N VAL A 25 -11.30 -12.32 16.72
CA VAL A 25 -12.07 -13.57 16.93
C VAL A 25 -13.45 -13.54 16.27
N GLU A 26 -13.90 -12.39 15.81
CA GLU A 26 -15.19 -12.22 15.16
C GLU A 26 -15.04 -12.30 13.65
N ARG A 27 -15.83 -13.16 13.01
CA ARG A 27 -15.78 -13.41 11.55
C ARG A 27 -15.87 -12.11 10.74
N ASP A 28 -16.84 -11.28 11.07
CA ASP A 28 -17.15 -10.06 10.32
C ASP A 28 -16.06 -8.99 10.42
N ARG A 29 -15.18 -9.13 11.39
CA ARG A 29 -14.04 -8.23 11.63
C ARG A 29 -12.72 -8.73 11.07
N VAL A 30 -12.69 -9.92 10.48
CA VAL A 30 -11.44 -10.55 10.02
C VAL A 30 -11.54 -11.08 8.58
N LEU A 31 -12.74 -11.52 8.17
CA LEU A 31 -12.90 -12.23 6.92
C LEU A 31 -12.85 -11.30 5.70
N ALA A 32 -12.17 -11.77 4.65
CA ALA A 32 -12.40 -11.38 3.26
C ALA A 32 -12.83 -12.64 2.51
N PRO A 33 -14.00 -12.68 1.84
CA PRO A 33 -14.53 -13.90 1.24
C PRO A 33 -13.57 -14.59 0.26
N GLU A 34 -12.81 -13.81 -0.50
CA GLU A 34 -11.87 -14.29 -1.52
C GLU A 34 -10.46 -14.59 -1.00
N VAL A 35 -10.23 -14.50 0.32
CA VAL A 35 -8.87 -14.51 0.91
C VAL A 35 -8.06 -15.78 0.61
N ALA A 36 -8.70 -16.96 0.58
CA ALA A 36 -8.02 -18.20 0.25
C ALA A 36 -7.49 -18.20 -1.21
N GLN A 37 -8.32 -17.71 -2.15
CA GLN A 37 -7.91 -17.57 -3.55
C GLN A 37 -6.79 -16.54 -3.71
N LEU A 38 -6.85 -15.42 -2.98
CA LEU A 38 -5.79 -14.39 -3.00
C LEU A 38 -4.48 -14.94 -2.44
N TYR A 39 -4.53 -15.78 -1.40
CA TYR A 39 -3.36 -16.48 -0.89
C TYR A 39 -2.74 -17.40 -1.95
N ASP A 40 -3.55 -18.24 -2.63
CA ASP A 40 -3.06 -19.14 -3.68
C ASP A 40 -2.42 -18.35 -4.84
N GLN A 41 -3.02 -17.23 -5.22
CA GLN A 41 -2.44 -16.32 -6.22
C GLN A 41 -1.11 -15.73 -5.75
N ALA A 42 -1.02 -15.27 -4.49
CA ALA A 42 0.21 -14.72 -3.93
C ALA A 42 1.34 -15.76 -3.93
N VAL A 43 1.07 -16.99 -3.50
CA VAL A 43 2.07 -18.07 -3.49
C VAL A 43 2.54 -18.44 -4.90
N SER A 44 1.63 -18.49 -5.87
CA SER A 44 1.97 -18.89 -7.24
C SER A 44 2.67 -17.81 -8.07
N SER A 45 2.61 -16.55 -7.63
CA SER A 45 3.20 -15.40 -8.35
C SER A 45 4.45 -14.80 -7.69
N GLN A 46 5.08 -15.54 -6.78
CA GLN A 46 6.32 -15.09 -6.12
C GLN A 46 7.47 -14.88 -7.11
N TRP A 47 8.28 -13.88 -6.85
CA TRP A 47 9.48 -13.55 -7.62
C TRP A 47 10.64 -13.16 -6.71
N ASP A 48 11.87 -13.20 -7.23
CA ASP A 48 13.09 -12.94 -6.49
C ASP A 48 13.71 -11.60 -6.91
N ALA A 49 13.79 -10.66 -5.98
CA ALA A 49 14.33 -9.31 -6.22
C ALA A 49 15.82 -9.31 -6.65
N THR A 50 16.54 -10.39 -6.45
CA THR A 50 17.95 -10.51 -6.84
C THR A 50 18.11 -11.21 -8.19
N ARG A 51 17.38 -12.31 -8.42
CA ARG A 51 17.58 -13.21 -9.57
C ARG A 51 16.66 -12.90 -10.74
N ASP A 52 15.44 -12.45 -10.48
CA ASP A 52 14.42 -12.25 -11.53
C ASP A 52 14.45 -10.83 -12.12
N ILE A 53 15.22 -9.92 -11.52
CA ILE A 53 15.43 -8.57 -12.04
C ILE A 53 16.76 -8.54 -12.83
N PRO A 54 16.75 -8.08 -14.08
CA PRO A 54 17.95 -8.07 -14.94
C PRO A 54 18.90 -6.92 -14.60
N TRP A 55 19.46 -6.91 -13.39
CA TRP A 55 20.31 -5.84 -12.84
C TRP A 55 21.47 -5.44 -13.74
N SER A 56 22.04 -6.39 -14.51
CA SER A 56 23.13 -6.12 -15.45
C SER A 56 22.74 -5.22 -16.63
N ARG A 57 21.44 -4.98 -16.83
CA ARG A 57 20.91 -4.11 -17.88
C ARG A 57 20.61 -2.69 -17.40
N VAL A 58 20.86 -2.37 -16.13
CA VAL A 58 20.67 -1.00 -15.62
C VAL A 58 21.62 -0.07 -16.37
N PRO A 59 21.12 0.91 -17.13
CA PRO A 59 21.96 1.82 -17.87
C PRO A 59 22.56 2.90 -16.97
N ALA A 60 23.61 3.55 -17.42
CA ALA A 60 24.03 4.82 -16.86
C ALA A 60 23.03 5.91 -17.30
N LEU A 61 22.39 6.57 -16.36
CA LEU A 61 21.45 7.66 -16.62
C LEU A 61 22.12 9.04 -16.43
N PRO A 62 21.62 10.10 -17.08
CA PRO A 62 21.98 11.46 -16.70
C PRO A 62 21.74 11.71 -15.21
N ALA A 63 22.67 12.40 -14.55
CA ALA A 63 22.64 12.62 -13.11
C ALA A 63 21.30 13.15 -12.56
N PRO A 64 20.59 14.11 -13.20
CA PRO A 64 19.28 14.54 -12.73
C PRO A 64 18.21 13.43 -12.75
N LEU A 65 18.23 12.56 -13.76
CA LEU A 65 17.29 11.43 -13.86
C LEU A 65 17.61 10.37 -12.80
N GLU A 66 18.88 10.05 -12.58
CA GLU A 66 19.27 9.09 -11.54
C GLU A 66 18.92 9.60 -10.13
N ALA A 67 19.13 10.89 -9.87
CA ALA A 67 18.74 11.51 -8.61
C ALA A 67 17.21 11.49 -8.39
N ALA A 68 16.45 11.80 -9.44
CA ALA A 68 14.99 11.75 -9.41
C ALA A 68 14.49 10.32 -9.15
N LEU A 69 15.11 9.33 -9.81
CA LEU A 69 14.78 7.93 -9.62
C LEU A 69 15.12 7.46 -8.20
N GLY A 70 16.31 7.82 -7.68
CA GLY A 70 16.71 7.54 -6.31
C GLY A 70 15.71 8.11 -5.28
N GLN A 71 15.19 9.33 -5.52
CA GLN A 71 14.17 9.96 -4.69
C GLN A 71 12.82 9.22 -4.77
N ALA A 72 12.37 8.85 -5.97
CA ALA A 72 11.15 8.08 -6.16
C ALA A 72 11.23 6.71 -5.47
N MET A 73 12.32 5.97 -5.67
CA MET A 73 12.54 4.66 -5.04
C MET A 73 12.62 4.76 -3.51
N THR A 74 13.19 5.85 -2.97
CA THR A 74 13.21 6.09 -1.52
C THR A 74 11.81 6.28 -0.97
N PHE A 75 11.00 7.08 -1.63
CA PHE A 75 9.61 7.29 -1.24
C PHE A 75 8.82 5.97 -1.29
N LEU A 76 8.97 5.18 -2.35
CA LEU A 76 8.35 3.87 -2.45
C LEU A 76 8.76 2.97 -1.28
N ALA A 77 10.06 2.81 -1.02
CA ALA A 77 10.57 1.97 0.07
C ALA A 77 10.09 2.42 1.47
N GLU A 78 9.92 3.72 1.72
CA GLU A 78 9.36 4.23 2.98
C GLU A 78 7.89 3.83 3.16
N ASN A 79 7.10 3.86 2.10
CA ASN A 79 5.69 3.49 2.14
C ASN A 79 5.52 1.97 2.32
N GLU A 80 6.37 1.16 1.67
CA GLU A 80 6.39 -0.30 1.87
C GLU A 80 6.76 -0.70 3.31
N LEU A 81 7.60 0.09 4.00
CA LEU A 81 7.86 -0.14 5.42
C LEU A 81 6.59 0.00 6.27
N ALA A 82 5.71 0.94 5.97
CA ALA A 82 4.43 1.06 6.66
C ALA A 82 3.49 -0.08 6.26
N ALA A 83 3.43 -0.44 4.98
CA ALA A 83 2.66 -1.56 4.46
C ALA A 83 3.13 -2.90 5.05
N LEU A 84 4.42 -3.04 5.39
CA LEU A 84 4.96 -4.17 6.12
C LEU A 84 4.51 -4.16 7.60
N TYR A 85 4.69 -3.05 8.32
CA TYR A 85 4.49 -3.01 9.77
C TYR A 85 3.02 -2.95 10.19
N VAL A 86 2.14 -2.31 9.43
CA VAL A 86 0.72 -2.17 9.78
C VAL A 86 0.04 -3.54 9.82
N PRO A 87 0.03 -4.40 8.78
CA PRO A 87 -0.57 -5.72 8.85
C PRO A 87 0.17 -6.68 9.80
N ALA A 88 1.49 -6.54 9.97
CA ALA A 88 2.27 -7.35 10.93
C ALA A 88 1.75 -7.25 12.37
N ARG A 89 1.29 -6.06 12.78
CA ARG A 89 0.71 -5.83 14.13
C ARG A 89 -0.57 -6.63 14.36
N PHE A 90 -1.29 -6.97 13.31
CA PHE A 90 -2.55 -7.70 13.40
C PHE A 90 -2.38 -9.20 13.21
N LEU A 91 -1.33 -9.64 12.52
CA LEU A 91 -1.12 -11.06 12.20
C LEU A 91 -1.17 -11.95 13.43
N SER A 92 -0.49 -11.57 14.53
CA SER A 92 -0.47 -12.32 15.78
C SER A 92 -1.78 -12.24 16.58
N ARG A 93 -2.72 -11.40 16.16
CA ARG A 93 -4.02 -11.19 16.79
C ARG A 93 -5.14 -11.98 16.12
N VAL A 94 -4.91 -12.47 14.89
CA VAL A 94 -5.89 -13.26 14.13
C VAL A 94 -6.04 -14.64 14.76
N HIS A 95 -7.27 -15.00 15.12
CA HIS A 95 -7.56 -16.32 15.66
C HIS A 95 -7.34 -17.42 14.61
N PRO A 96 -6.75 -18.58 14.95
CA PRO A 96 -6.47 -19.68 14.01
C PRO A 96 -7.70 -20.23 13.25
N ALA A 97 -8.91 -19.98 13.72
CA ALA A 97 -10.12 -20.28 12.95
C ALA A 97 -10.20 -19.51 11.62
N TYR A 98 -9.47 -18.41 11.46
CA TYR A 98 -9.36 -17.58 10.27
C TYR A 98 -7.96 -17.69 9.65
N VAL A 99 -7.45 -18.91 9.57
CA VAL A 99 -6.09 -19.20 9.13
C VAL A 99 -5.80 -18.65 7.71
N GLU A 100 -6.78 -18.63 6.82
CA GLU A 100 -6.63 -18.09 5.46
C GLU A 100 -6.26 -16.60 5.47
N THR A 101 -6.85 -15.82 6.39
CA THR A 101 -6.48 -14.42 6.57
C THR A 101 -5.05 -14.29 7.10
N ALA A 102 -4.66 -15.11 8.07
CA ALA A 102 -3.28 -15.11 8.58
C ALA A 102 -2.25 -15.51 7.51
N LEU A 103 -2.57 -16.51 6.69
CA LEU A 103 -1.72 -16.95 5.57
C LEU A 103 -1.60 -15.83 4.51
N PHE A 104 -2.70 -15.18 4.15
CA PHE A 104 -2.65 -14.06 3.21
C PHE A 104 -1.82 -12.89 3.74
N LEU A 105 -2.05 -12.47 4.99
CA LEU A 105 -1.23 -11.42 5.60
C LEU A 105 0.26 -11.77 5.61
N ALA A 106 0.62 -13.03 5.86
CA ALA A 106 2.00 -13.48 5.79
C ALA A 106 2.60 -13.35 4.37
N THR A 107 1.83 -13.64 3.31
CA THR A 107 2.29 -13.40 1.94
C THR A 107 2.40 -11.92 1.61
N GLN A 108 1.47 -11.08 2.09
CA GLN A 108 1.57 -9.63 1.96
C GLN A 108 2.88 -9.13 2.59
N LEU A 109 3.18 -9.52 3.83
CA LEU A 109 4.44 -9.13 4.49
C LEU A 109 5.68 -9.56 3.70
N ALA A 110 5.65 -10.73 3.04
CA ALA A 110 6.74 -11.19 2.19
C ALA A 110 6.85 -10.35 0.90
N ASP A 111 5.72 -9.94 0.32
CA ASP A 111 5.68 -9.05 -0.84
C ASP A 111 6.28 -7.69 -0.49
N GLU A 112 5.85 -7.06 0.63
CA GLU A 112 6.38 -5.76 1.09
C GLU A 112 7.89 -5.81 1.38
N ALA A 113 8.36 -6.87 2.04
CA ALA A 113 9.80 -7.04 2.29
C ALA A 113 10.60 -7.10 0.98
N ARG A 114 10.06 -7.73 -0.06
CA ARG A 114 10.65 -7.80 -1.40
C ARG A 114 10.61 -6.45 -2.11
N HIS A 115 9.50 -5.70 -1.99
CA HIS A 115 9.38 -4.35 -2.55
C HIS A 115 10.40 -3.40 -1.94
N ILE A 116 10.56 -3.39 -0.62
CA ILE A 116 11.59 -2.61 0.07
C ILE A 116 12.98 -2.93 -0.49
N ASP A 117 13.33 -4.22 -0.59
CA ASP A 117 14.63 -4.67 -1.07
C ASP A 117 14.91 -4.22 -2.51
N VAL A 118 13.95 -4.43 -3.41
CA VAL A 118 14.12 -4.10 -4.84
C VAL A 118 14.18 -2.59 -5.08
N PHE A 119 13.38 -1.79 -4.38
CA PHE A 119 13.42 -0.34 -4.52
C PHE A 119 14.72 0.24 -3.99
N LEU A 120 15.23 -0.24 -2.85
CA LEU A 120 16.52 0.18 -2.32
C LEU A 120 17.70 -0.27 -3.20
N LYS A 121 17.62 -1.45 -3.82
CA LYS A 121 18.59 -1.90 -4.84
C LYS A 121 18.57 -0.98 -6.05
N ARG A 122 17.36 -0.64 -6.57
CA ARG A 122 17.27 0.25 -7.74
C ARG A 122 17.78 1.67 -7.43
N ALA A 123 17.50 2.21 -6.23
CA ALA A 123 18.00 3.52 -5.83
C ALA A 123 19.56 3.59 -5.83
N ARG A 124 20.24 2.45 -5.64
CA ARG A 124 21.71 2.37 -5.60
C ARG A 124 22.34 1.89 -6.91
N ALA A 125 21.54 1.32 -7.81
CA ALA A 125 22.03 0.86 -9.10
C ALA A 125 22.46 2.05 -9.98
N GLY A 126 23.29 1.79 -11.01
CA GLY A 126 23.72 2.84 -11.93
C GLY A 126 24.56 3.97 -11.34
N GLY A 127 25.04 3.83 -10.09
CA GLY A 127 25.76 4.88 -9.37
C GLY A 127 24.86 5.86 -8.62
N GLY A 128 23.55 5.57 -8.51
CA GLY A 128 22.59 6.35 -7.74
C GLY A 128 22.72 6.20 -6.23
N ALA A 129 21.86 6.92 -5.50
CA ALA A 129 21.75 6.88 -4.05
C ALA A 129 20.29 7.10 -3.62
N PRO A 130 19.88 6.64 -2.42
CA PRO A 130 18.62 7.04 -1.83
C PRO A 130 18.49 8.55 -1.70
N GLY A 131 17.27 9.04 -1.85
CA GLY A 131 16.92 10.45 -1.73
C GLY A 131 16.60 10.87 -0.29
N VAL A 132 15.80 11.91 -0.16
CA VAL A 132 15.41 12.54 1.12
C VAL A 132 14.13 11.91 1.65
N SER A 133 14.14 11.50 2.92
CA SER A 133 12.95 11.16 3.69
C SER A 133 12.28 12.46 4.18
N ALA A 134 11.04 12.69 3.73
CA ALA A 134 10.32 13.92 4.09
C ALA A 134 9.59 13.76 5.43
N THR A 135 9.66 14.78 6.29
CA THR A 135 8.97 14.77 7.59
C THR A 135 7.45 14.59 7.44
N THR A 136 6.86 15.11 6.38
CA THR A 136 5.44 14.96 6.08
C THR A 136 5.09 13.51 5.75
N THR A 137 5.95 12.79 5.01
CA THR A 137 5.83 11.35 4.77
C THR A 137 5.90 10.58 6.09
N SER A 138 6.93 10.81 6.91
CA SER A 138 7.09 10.14 8.20
C SER A 138 5.88 10.32 9.13
N ARG A 139 5.30 11.53 9.19
CA ARG A 139 4.08 11.79 9.99
C ARG A 139 2.87 11.01 9.45
N SER A 140 2.71 10.96 8.12
CA SER A 140 1.64 10.22 7.48
C SER A 140 1.72 8.73 7.81
N LEU A 141 2.88 8.12 7.62
CA LEU A 141 3.11 6.70 7.89
C LEU A 141 2.94 6.35 9.37
N LEU A 142 3.41 7.22 10.28
CA LEU A 142 3.19 7.05 11.72
C LEU A 142 1.70 7.00 12.07
N SER A 143 0.87 7.82 11.42
CA SER A 143 -0.59 7.82 11.69
C SER A 143 -1.27 6.51 11.32
N LEU A 144 -0.75 5.78 10.34
CA LEU A 144 -1.22 4.42 9.99
C LEU A 144 -0.82 3.41 11.08
N LEU A 145 0.43 3.47 11.56
CA LEU A 145 0.92 2.61 12.63
C LEU A 145 0.16 2.79 13.96
N GLN A 146 -0.45 3.96 14.18
CA GLN A 146 -1.21 4.26 15.39
C GLN A 146 -2.67 3.81 15.34
N THR A 147 -3.14 3.29 14.20
CA THR A 147 -4.52 2.82 14.03
C THR A 147 -4.68 1.43 14.63
N GLU A 148 -5.51 1.28 15.67
CA GLU A 148 -5.63 0.07 16.48
C GLU A 148 -6.68 -0.94 15.98
N ASP A 149 -7.70 -0.50 15.25
CA ASP A 149 -8.72 -1.37 14.66
C ASP A 149 -8.26 -1.95 13.34
N PHE A 150 -8.45 -3.26 13.13
CA PHE A 150 -8.00 -3.97 11.94
C PHE A 150 -8.68 -3.49 10.66
N THR A 151 -10.00 -3.27 10.72
CA THR A 151 -10.78 -2.81 9.56
C THR A 151 -10.46 -1.36 9.22
N GLU A 152 -10.32 -0.48 10.23
CA GLU A 152 -9.90 0.92 10.02
C GLU A 152 -8.48 0.97 9.42
N ALA A 153 -7.53 0.21 9.98
CA ALA A 153 -6.15 0.15 9.49
C ALA A 153 -6.10 -0.39 8.05
N GLY A 154 -6.82 -1.48 7.77
CA GLY A 154 -6.95 -2.04 6.43
C GLY A 154 -7.56 -1.05 5.44
N PHE A 155 -8.61 -0.33 5.82
CA PHE A 155 -9.22 0.69 4.96
C PHE A 155 -8.25 1.83 4.65
N LEU A 156 -7.60 2.37 5.67
CA LEU A 156 -6.66 3.48 5.49
C LEU A 156 -5.42 3.07 4.69
N LEU A 157 -4.87 1.89 4.94
CA LEU A 157 -3.68 1.38 4.26
C LEU A 157 -4.03 0.89 2.86
N THR A 158 -4.87 -0.16 2.74
CA THR A 158 -5.03 -0.88 1.48
C THR A 158 -5.99 -0.20 0.52
N VAL A 159 -7.13 0.32 0.99
CA VAL A 159 -8.13 0.92 0.09
C VAL A 159 -7.73 2.35 -0.29
N LEU A 160 -7.31 3.17 0.66
CA LEU A 160 -6.93 4.55 0.41
C LEU A 160 -5.46 4.67 -0.01
N GLY A 161 -4.52 4.16 0.77
CA GLY A 161 -3.08 4.26 0.57
C GLY A 161 -2.60 3.43 -0.63
N GLU A 162 -2.49 2.11 -0.49
CA GLU A 162 -2.02 1.20 -1.56
C GLU A 162 -2.85 1.32 -2.84
N GLY A 163 -4.17 1.53 -2.69
CA GLY A 163 -5.03 1.83 -3.83
C GLY A 163 -4.57 3.05 -4.62
N THR A 164 -4.14 4.11 -3.94
CA THR A 164 -3.58 5.32 -4.57
C THR A 164 -2.16 5.05 -5.10
N PHE A 165 -1.41 4.20 -4.40
CA PHE A 165 -0.07 3.77 -4.79
C PHE A 165 -0.05 3.01 -6.12
N LEU A 166 -1.10 2.25 -6.44
CA LEU A 166 -1.24 1.61 -7.77
C LEU A 166 -1.17 2.61 -8.93
N ASP A 167 -1.75 3.79 -8.76
CA ASP A 167 -1.71 4.84 -9.78
C ASP A 167 -0.32 5.48 -9.87
N LEU A 168 0.36 5.66 -8.72
CA LEU A 168 1.75 6.13 -8.67
C LEU A 168 2.72 5.14 -9.33
N LEU A 169 2.60 3.85 -9.01
CA LEU A 169 3.43 2.81 -9.62
C LEU A 169 3.22 2.75 -11.14
N ARG A 170 1.96 2.87 -11.61
CA ARG A 170 1.67 2.98 -13.04
C ARG A 170 2.36 4.18 -13.67
N PHE A 171 2.28 5.36 -13.04
CA PHE A 171 2.93 6.57 -13.53
C PHE A 171 4.46 6.38 -13.63
N ILE A 172 5.09 5.79 -12.59
CA ILE A 172 6.53 5.53 -12.62
C ILE A 172 6.88 4.49 -13.70
N GLU A 173 6.04 3.45 -13.93
CA GLU A 173 6.22 2.47 -15.01
C GLU A 173 6.22 3.15 -16.38
N GLU A 174 5.22 4.01 -16.64
CA GLU A 174 5.05 4.73 -17.91
C GLU A 174 6.18 5.73 -18.19
N HIS A 175 6.73 6.32 -17.12
CA HIS A 175 7.82 7.30 -17.21
C HIS A 175 9.18 6.74 -16.80
N ALA A 176 9.29 5.42 -16.63
CA ALA A 176 10.55 4.78 -16.27
C ALA A 176 11.66 5.14 -17.26
N PRO A 177 12.84 5.55 -16.80
CA PRO A 177 13.94 5.92 -17.69
C PRO A 177 14.60 4.71 -18.34
N ASP A 178 14.33 3.50 -17.82
CA ASP A 178 14.89 2.24 -18.31
C ASP A 178 13.93 1.06 -18.07
N GLU A 179 14.15 -0.02 -18.83
CA GLU A 179 13.33 -1.24 -18.77
C GLU A 179 13.41 -1.98 -17.42
N VAL A 180 14.54 -1.88 -16.71
CA VAL A 180 14.71 -2.55 -15.39
C VAL A 180 13.83 -1.87 -14.37
N THR A 181 13.81 -0.53 -14.35
CA THR A 181 12.91 0.24 -13.49
C THR A 181 11.44 -0.06 -13.82
N ALA A 182 11.07 -0.08 -15.10
CA ALA A 182 9.70 -0.43 -15.52
C ALA A 182 9.29 -1.83 -15.04
N GLU A 183 10.18 -2.81 -15.18
CA GLU A 183 9.94 -4.21 -14.73
C GLU A 183 9.75 -4.29 -13.22
N ILE A 184 10.58 -3.60 -12.43
CA ILE A 184 10.48 -3.57 -10.97
C ILE A 184 9.11 -3.05 -10.53
N VAL A 185 8.72 -1.87 -10.99
CA VAL A 185 7.46 -1.25 -10.55
C VAL A 185 6.24 -1.99 -11.09
N ARG A 186 6.33 -2.63 -12.26
CA ARG A 186 5.27 -3.47 -12.82
C ARG A 186 5.01 -4.70 -11.96
N ARG A 187 6.08 -5.37 -11.46
CA ARG A 187 5.97 -6.52 -10.55
C ARG A 187 5.38 -6.10 -9.21
N ALA A 188 5.91 -5.05 -8.59
CA ALA A 188 5.36 -4.52 -7.34
C ALA A 188 3.87 -4.17 -7.50
N ARG A 189 3.49 -3.46 -8.57
CA ARG A 189 2.10 -3.10 -8.85
C ARG A 189 1.17 -4.32 -9.01
N ALA A 190 1.67 -5.43 -9.53
CA ALA A 190 0.89 -6.67 -9.62
C ALA A 190 0.65 -7.31 -8.24
N ASP A 191 1.63 -7.22 -7.34
CA ASP A 191 1.49 -7.65 -5.95
C ASP A 191 0.52 -6.73 -5.20
N GLU A 192 0.69 -5.41 -5.29
CA GLU A 192 -0.19 -4.41 -4.69
C GLU A 192 -1.67 -4.56 -5.08
N ALA A 193 -1.94 -4.95 -6.32
CA ALA A 193 -3.31 -5.20 -6.77
C ALA A 193 -4.01 -6.30 -5.95
N ARG A 194 -3.28 -7.30 -5.43
CA ARG A 194 -3.83 -8.33 -4.54
C ARG A 194 -4.11 -7.79 -3.15
N HIS A 195 -3.22 -6.95 -2.61
CA HIS A 195 -3.40 -6.32 -1.30
C HIS A 195 -4.64 -5.41 -1.31
N VAL A 196 -4.77 -4.58 -2.32
CA VAL A 196 -5.96 -3.72 -2.52
C VAL A 196 -7.22 -4.57 -2.70
N HIS A 197 -7.16 -5.69 -3.43
CA HIS A 197 -8.30 -6.59 -3.57
C HIS A 197 -8.73 -7.16 -2.22
N PHE A 198 -7.79 -7.63 -1.41
CA PHE A 198 -8.08 -8.12 -0.06
C PHE A 198 -8.77 -7.04 0.79
N GLY A 199 -8.22 -5.82 0.81
CA GLY A 199 -8.81 -4.71 1.56
C GLY A 199 -10.22 -4.36 1.11
N LEU A 200 -10.47 -4.32 -0.20
CA LEU A 200 -11.81 -4.08 -0.77
C LEU A 200 -12.79 -5.19 -0.39
N ALA A 201 -12.39 -6.45 -0.49
CA ALA A 201 -13.23 -7.59 -0.16
C ALA A 201 -13.57 -7.63 1.34
N HIS A 202 -12.57 -7.35 2.21
CA HIS A 202 -12.77 -7.27 3.66
C HIS A 202 -13.72 -6.13 4.02
N VAL A 203 -13.49 -4.91 3.54
CA VAL A 203 -14.34 -3.74 3.86
C VAL A 203 -15.77 -3.95 3.35
N ARG A 204 -15.94 -4.48 2.14
CA ARG A 204 -17.27 -4.80 1.59
C ARG A 204 -18.01 -5.82 2.45
N HIS A 205 -17.33 -6.88 2.91
CA HIS A 205 -17.92 -7.87 3.81
C HIS A 205 -18.30 -7.23 5.14
N ALA A 206 -17.41 -6.46 5.76
CA ALA A 206 -17.64 -5.80 7.04
C ALA A 206 -18.80 -4.78 6.98
N LEU A 207 -18.93 -4.01 5.87
CA LEU A 207 -20.06 -3.10 5.65
C LEU A 207 -21.40 -3.84 5.52
N ALA A 208 -21.41 -5.00 4.87
CA ALA A 208 -22.62 -5.82 4.77
C ALA A 208 -23.08 -6.37 6.12
N CYS A 209 -22.15 -6.60 7.05
CA CYS A 209 -22.43 -7.09 8.41
C CYS A 209 -22.73 -5.96 9.40
N ASP A 210 -22.18 -4.76 9.18
CA ASP A 210 -22.31 -3.62 10.11
C ASP A 210 -22.61 -2.31 9.36
N PRO A 211 -23.86 -1.88 9.30
CA PRO A 211 -24.26 -0.61 8.69
C PRO A 211 -23.63 0.64 9.34
N GLY A 212 -23.19 0.55 10.60
CA GLY A 212 -22.52 1.64 11.30
C GLY A 212 -21.05 1.83 10.92
N LEU A 213 -20.48 0.92 10.13
CA LEU A 213 -19.07 0.95 9.77
C LEU A 213 -18.68 2.21 8.99
N PHE A 214 -19.56 2.74 8.11
CA PHE A 214 -19.28 3.98 7.40
C PHE A 214 -18.88 5.11 8.35
N GLY A 215 -19.68 5.37 9.39
CA GLY A 215 -19.41 6.43 10.36
C GLY A 215 -18.08 6.24 11.11
N ARG A 216 -17.70 4.99 11.39
CA ARG A 216 -16.38 4.69 12.00
C ARG A 216 -15.23 4.95 11.06
N LEU A 217 -15.34 4.51 9.80
CA LEU A 217 -14.30 4.75 8.80
C LEU A 217 -14.18 6.24 8.46
N GLU A 218 -15.28 6.97 8.33
CA GLU A 218 -15.28 8.42 8.19
C GLU A 218 -14.57 9.09 9.37
N ALA A 219 -14.89 8.67 10.60
CA ALA A 219 -14.25 9.21 11.80
C ALA A 219 -12.73 8.88 11.81
N ALA A 220 -12.31 7.69 11.39
CA ALA A 220 -10.90 7.32 11.26
C ALA A 220 -10.17 8.21 10.26
N VAL A 221 -10.75 8.45 9.07
CA VAL A 221 -10.18 9.34 8.05
C VAL A 221 -10.10 10.78 8.57
N ARG A 222 -11.15 11.28 9.26
CA ARG A 222 -11.15 12.63 9.86
C ARG A 222 -10.08 12.77 10.95
N ARG A 223 -9.93 11.79 11.84
CA ARG A 223 -8.85 11.79 12.86
C ARG A 223 -7.48 11.86 12.20
N ARG A 224 -7.28 11.07 11.15
CA ARG A 224 -6.03 11.08 10.40
C ARG A 224 -5.78 12.42 9.68
N ALA A 225 -6.78 12.97 9.01
CA ALA A 225 -6.71 14.26 8.36
C ALA A 225 -6.37 15.38 9.37
N ALA A 226 -6.97 15.37 10.57
CA ALA A 226 -6.65 16.32 11.65
C ALA A 226 -5.19 16.20 12.14
N THR A 227 -4.68 14.96 12.29
CA THR A 227 -3.26 14.72 12.64
C THR A 227 -2.30 15.25 11.56
N LEU A 228 -2.74 15.27 10.32
CA LEU A 228 -1.97 15.69 9.15
C LEU A 228 -2.35 17.10 8.66
N ALA A 229 -2.98 17.93 9.50
CA ALA A 229 -3.49 19.28 9.16
C ALA A 229 -2.41 20.25 8.66
N GLY A 230 -1.25 19.99 8.42
CA GLY A 230 -0.22 20.81 7.77
C GLY A 230 0.30 20.19 6.47
N VAL A 231 -0.21 19.00 6.10
CA VAL A 231 0.20 18.30 4.88
C VAL A 231 -0.80 18.61 3.78
N THR A 232 -0.55 19.70 3.07
CA THR A 232 -1.48 20.23 2.04
C THR A 232 -1.10 19.80 0.62
N SER A 233 0.04 19.12 0.44
CA SER A 233 0.56 18.71 -0.86
C SER A 233 1.49 17.52 -0.73
N MET A 234 1.78 16.90 -1.87
CA MET A 234 2.88 15.95 -2.02
C MET A 234 4.20 16.57 -1.53
N PRO A 235 5.10 15.79 -0.88
CA PRO A 235 6.42 16.30 -0.51
C PRO A 235 7.18 16.85 -1.73
N ALA A 236 7.74 18.06 -1.60
CA ALA A 236 8.43 18.71 -2.71
C ALA A 236 9.51 17.82 -3.37
N PRO A 237 10.37 17.09 -2.62
CA PRO A 237 11.36 16.22 -3.26
C PRO A 237 10.74 15.15 -4.15
N LEU A 238 9.57 14.59 -3.78
CA LEU A 238 8.87 13.63 -4.61
C LEU A 238 8.23 14.30 -5.83
N ALA A 239 7.60 15.46 -5.64
CA ALA A 239 6.99 16.21 -6.75
C ALA A 239 8.01 16.56 -7.83
N ASP A 240 9.20 17.03 -7.42
CA ASP A 240 10.31 17.33 -8.31
C ASP A 240 10.81 16.06 -9.02
N ALA A 241 10.97 14.97 -8.29
CA ALA A 241 11.41 13.70 -8.85
C ALA A 241 10.44 13.17 -9.92
N LEU A 242 9.15 13.13 -9.63
CA LEU A 242 8.12 12.67 -10.59
C LEU A 242 8.07 13.60 -11.81
N THR A 243 8.21 14.91 -11.60
CA THR A 243 8.29 15.91 -12.68
C THR A 243 9.47 15.63 -13.59
N ILE A 244 10.67 15.40 -13.04
CA ILE A 244 11.89 15.13 -13.82
C ILE A 244 11.78 13.78 -14.55
N LEU A 245 11.24 12.73 -13.92
CA LEU A 245 11.02 11.45 -14.57
C LEU A 245 10.07 11.57 -15.77
N ALA A 246 8.96 12.29 -15.63
CA ALA A 246 8.02 12.52 -16.71
C ALA A 246 8.59 13.47 -17.81
N ALA A 247 9.35 14.48 -17.40
CA ALA A 247 10.00 15.43 -18.30
C ALA A 247 11.11 14.80 -19.15
N ARG A 248 11.80 13.80 -18.58
CA ARG A 248 13.05 13.21 -19.13
C ARG A 248 14.14 14.25 -19.41
N GLY A 249 14.11 15.39 -18.74
CA GLY A 249 15.04 16.50 -18.89
C GLY A 249 14.79 17.59 -17.88
N ILE A 250 15.68 18.58 -17.86
CA ILE A 250 15.65 19.71 -16.91
C ILE A 250 15.51 21.08 -17.60
N ASP A 251 15.35 21.09 -18.94
CA ASP A 251 15.06 22.33 -19.66
C ASP A 251 13.61 22.82 -19.35
N PRO A 252 13.35 24.14 -19.42
CA PRO A 252 12.05 24.67 -19.01
C PRO A 252 10.84 24.09 -19.73
N PRO A 253 10.87 23.85 -21.08
CA PRO A 253 9.74 23.20 -21.76
C PRO A 253 9.51 21.77 -21.31
N SER A 254 10.56 21.00 -21.06
CA SER A 254 10.45 19.61 -20.55
C SER A 254 9.87 19.58 -19.15
N VAL A 255 10.38 20.42 -18.24
CA VAL A 255 9.86 20.56 -16.87
C VAL A 255 8.38 20.96 -16.87
N ALA A 256 7.96 21.88 -17.75
CA ALA A 256 6.55 22.24 -17.88
C ALA A 256 5.66 21.05 -18.26
N ARG A 257 6.11 20.20 -19.21
CA ARG A 257 5.39 18.95 -19.54
C ARG A 257 5.36 17.95 -18.37
N GLY A 258 6.47 17.83 -17.63
CA GLY A 258 6.53 16.98 -16.45
C GLY A 258 5.55 17.42 -15.36
N HIS A 259 5.45 18.72 -15.09
CA HIS A 259 4.46 19.27 -14.17
C HIS A 259 3.02 18.97 -14.60
N GLU A 260 2.72 19.07 -15.90
CA GLU A 260 1.41 18.73 -16.43
C GLU A 260 1.08 17.25 -16.18
N ALA A 261 2.04 16.36 -16.45
CA ALA A 261 1.87 14.93 -16.22
C ALA A 261 1.61 14.61 -14.73
N VAL A 262 2.30 15.30 -13.80
CA VAL A 262 2.06 15.11 -12.36
C VAL A 262 0.68 15.65 -11.94
N ARG A 263 0.20 16.75 -12.51
CA ARG A 263 -1.16 17.24 -12.26
C ARG A 263 -2.21 16.23 -12.72
N GLU A 264 -2.03 15.65 -13.90
CA GLU A 264 -2.91 14.60 -14.44
C GLU A 264 -2.90 13.34 -13.57
N LEU A 265 -1.72 12.94 -13.06
CA LEU A 265 -1.61 11.86 -12.09
C LEU A 265 -2.49 12.13 -10.86
N LEU A 266 -2.39 13.30 -10.25
CA LEU A 266 -3.17 13.65 -9.04
C LEU A 266 -4.68 13.63 -9.31
N HIS A 267 -5.12 14.09 -10.48
CA HIS A 267 -6.51 14.02 -10.91
C HIS A 267 -6.98 12.57 -11.06
N THR A 268 -6.23 11.78 -11.80
CA THR A 268 -6.51 10.34 -12.01
C THR A 268 -6.59 9.58 -10.68
N MET A 269 -5.69 9.86 -9.75
CA MET A 269 -5.68 9.25 -8.41
C MET A 269 -6.94 9.57 -7.61
N HIS A 270 -7.42 10.81 -7.66
CA HIS A 270 -8.64 11.21 -6.98
C HIS A 270 -9.85 10.45 -7.52
N GLU A 271 -10.03 10.42 -8.83
CA GLU A 271 -11.13 9.68 -9.46
C GLU A 271 -11.04 8.17 -9.23
N ALA A 272 -9.83 7.60 -9.34
CA ALA A 272 -9.61 6.16 -9.09
C ALA A 272 -9.92 5.80 -7.63
N ARG A 273 -9.62 6.68 -6.67
CA ARG A 273 -9.93 6.50 -5.25
C ARG A 273 -11.45 6.47 -5.03
N ILE A 274 -12.20 7.38 -5.61
CA ILE A 274 -13.68 7.36 -5.55
C ILE A 274 -14.21 6.03 -6.09
N ARG A 275 -13.77 5.60 -7.26
CA ARG A 275 -14.17 4.31 -7.85
C ARG A 275 -13.84 3.12 -6.95
N ARG A 276 -12.69 3.12 -6.28
CA ARG A 276 -12.31 2.05 -5.33
C ARG A 276 -13.21 2.02 -4.11
N ILE A 277 -13.48 3.17 -3.52
CA ILE A 277 -14.37 3.27 -2.34
C ILE A 277 -15.79 2.79 -2.71
N VAL A 278 -16.30 3.16 -3.87
CA VAL A 278 -17.61 2.65 -4.37
C VAL A 278 -17.56 1.12 -4.54
N LYS A 279 -16.46 0.54 -5.07
CA LYS A 279 -16.28 -0.92 -5.16
C LYS A 279 -16.25 -1.60 -3.78
N ALA A 280 -15.80 -0.90 -2.74
CA ALA A 280 -15.85 -1.39 -1.37
C ALA A 280 -17.27 -1.42 -0.78
N GLY A 281 -18.29 -0.89 -1.49
CA GLY A 281 -19.69 -0.93 -1.08
C GLY A 281 -20.26 0.40 -0.58
N PHE A 282 -19.53 1.50 -0.68
CA PHE A 282 -20.03 2.84 -0.32
C PHE A 282 -20.85 3.46 -1.46
N SER A 283 -21.75 4.39 -1.11
CA SER A 283 -22.39 5.24 -2.12
C SER A 283 -21.38 6.20 -2.75
N VAL A 284 -21.72 6.77 -3.91
CA VAL A 284 -20.88 7.78 -4.57
C VAL A 284 -20.65 8.98 -3.64
N GLU A 285 -21.70 9.48 -2.99
CA GLU A 285 -21.63 10.59 -2.05
C GLU A 285 -20.68 10.30 -0.87
N GLN A 286 -20.78 9.09 -0.29
CA GLN A 286 -19.87 8.64 0.78
C GLN A 286 -18.41 8.55 0.28
N ALA A 287 -18.22 8.04 -0.93
CA ALA A 287 -16.89 7.91 -1.53
C ALA A 287 -16.25 9.29 -1.79
N GLU A 288 -17.01 10.27 -2.23
CA GLU A 288 -16.56 11.65 -2.42
C GLU A 288 -16.13 12.29 -1.08
N ILE A 289 -16.91 12.11 -0.02
CA ILE A 289 -16.56 12.58 1.33
C ILE A 289 -15.24 11.96 1.78
N LEU A 290 -15.12 10.63 1.73
CA LEU A 290 -13.92 9.93 2.18
C LEU A 290 -12.69 10.28 1.33
N SER A 291 -12.85 10.40 0.01
CA SER A 291 -11.76 10.79 -0.88
C SER A 291 -11.32 12.23 -0.66
N GLY A 292 -12.26 13.16 -0.39
CA GLY A 292 -11.96 14.55 -0.10
C GLY A 292 -11.23 14.78 1.23
N LEU A 293 -11.40 13.86 2.18
CA LEU A 293 -10.71 13.88 3.48
C LEU A 293 -9.31 13.22 3.42
N HIS A 294 -9.04 12.43 2.40
CA HIS A 294 -7.74 11.76 2.28
C HIS A 294 -6.64 12.76 1.97
N THR A 295 -5.48 12.56 2.59
CA THR A 295 -4.34 13.45 2.42
C THR A 295 -3.71 13.32 1.03
N PRO A 296 -3.15 14.41 0.46
CA PRO A 296 -2.60 14.39 -0.90
C PRO A 296 -1.17 13.80 -0.98
N ASN A 297 -0.74 13.01 -0.01
CA ASN A 297 0.63 12.48 0.07
C ASN A 297 0.74 10.97 -0.24
N PHE A 298 -0.19 10.42 -0.96
CA PHE A 298 -0.29 9.03 -1.43
C PHE A 298 -0.64 7.97 -0.37
N MET A 299 -0.32 8.14 0.92
CA MET A 299 -0.65 7.18 1.98
C MET A 299 -1.48 7.81 3.08
#